data_f63877297bfb2b6296fc1b5d5979b20d
#
_entry.id   f63877297bfb2b6296fc1b5d5979b20d
#
_cell.length_a   1.000
_cell.length_b   1.000
_cell.length_c   1.000
_cell.angle_alpha   90.00
_cell.angle_beta   90.00
_cell.angle_gamma   90.00
#
_symmetry.space_group_name_H-M   'P 1'
#
loop_
_entity.id
_entity.type
_entity.pdbx_description
1 polymer ?
#
loop_
_entity_poly.entity_id
_entity_poly.type
_entity_poly.pdbx_seq_one_letter_code
_entity_poly.pdbx_strand_id
1 'polypeptide(L)'
;MKKKLLVVCGGQSSEHSISRISCNSVMKHLDKDKYEITLVGIAKDGKWYILKQEDNDLSKDTWLDGAEVVEGVFNLLRSQDVAFPVLHGLYGEDGTIQGLFELAQLPYVGCRVFASSACMDKIFAKKVFRRLNPYM
;
A
#
# COMPACT_ATOMS: atom_id res chain seq x y z
N MET A 1 -9.72 -20.92 -9.28
CA MET A 1 -9.87 -20.24 -7.96
C MET A 1 -9.24 -18.86 -8.11
N LYS A 2 -9.93 -17.79 -7.69
CA LYS A 2 -9.38 -16.43 -7.72
C LYS A 2 -8.28 -16.28 -6.68
N LYS A 3 -7.26 -15.46 -6.99
CA LYS A 3 -6.22 -15.09 -6.03
C LYS A 3 -6.75 -14.01 -5.08
N LYS A 4 -6.47 -14.12 -3.80
CA LYS A 4 -6.83 -13.10 -2.79
C LYS A 4 -5.84 -11.96 -2.86
N LEU A 5 -6.31 -10.81 -3.33
CA LEU A 5 -5.52 -9.60 -3.51
C LEU A 5 -5.88 -8.56 -2.45
N LEU A 6 -4.91 -8.20 -1.62
CA LEU A 6 -5.02 -7.08 -0.70
C LEU A 6 -4.60 -5.79 -1.40
N VAL A 7 -5.51 -4.85 -1.56
CA VAL A 7 -5.18 -3.48 -2.02
C VAL A 7 -5.18 -2.55 -0.83
N VAL A 8 -4.09 -1.79 -0.65
CA VAL A 8 -3.91 -0.92 0.52
C VAL A 8 -3.72 0.52 0.07
N CYS A 9 -4.52 1.46 0.63
CA CYS A 9 -4.43 2.89 0.33
C CYS A 9 -4.49 3.76 1.59
N GLY A 10 -4.31 5.08 1.41
CA GLY A 10 -4.31 6.07 2.49
C GLY A 10 -2.93 6.24 3.12
N GLY A 11 -2.78 5.87 4.39
CA GLY A 11 -1.52 5.97 5.13
C GLY A 11 -1.37 7.26 5.92
N GLN A 12 -0.31 7.34 6.72
CA GLN A 12 -0.04 8.45 7.65
C GLN A 12 0.77 9.60 7.02
N SER A 13 1.17 9.46 5.75
CA SER A 13 1.96 10.47 5.06
C SER A 13 1.15 11.72 4.68
N SER A 14 1.85 12.79 4.31
CA SER A 14 1.23 13.98 3.70
C SER A 14 0.52 13.67 2.38
N GLU A 15 0.88 12.55 1.73
CA GLU A 15 0.32 12.10 0.45
C GLU A 15 -0.89 11.17 0.60
N HIS A 16 -1.48 11.10 1.81
CA HIS A 16 -2.65 10.29 2.13
C HIS A 16 -3.79 10.41 1.11
N SER A 17 -4.16 11.65 0.75
CA SER A 17 -5.24 11.90 -0.21
C SER A 17 -4.87 11.45 -1.64
N ILE A 18 -3.61 11.61 -2.03
CA ILE A 18 -3.12 11.18 -3.34
C ILE A 18 -3.16 9.65 -3.45
N SER A 19 -2.77 8.95 -2.39
CA SER A 19 -2.89 7.49 -2.32
C SER A 19 -4.33 7.01 -2.55
N ARG A 20 -5.30 7.66 -1.93
CA ARG A 20 -6.73 7.35 -2.07
C ARG A 20 -7.22 7.57 -3.50
N ILE A 21 -6.84 8.70 -4.13
CA ILE A 21 -7.17 9.00 -5.54
C ILE A 21 -6.54 7.97 -6.48
N SER A 22 -5.26 7.64 -6.28
CA SER A 22 -4.56 6.62 -7.08
C SER A 22 -5.25 5.26 -6.95
N CYS A 23 -5.69 4.92 -5.74
CA CYS A 23 -6.40 3.67 -5.47
C CYS A 23 -7.73 3.57 -6.22
N ASN A 24 -8.50 4.66 -6.37
CA ASN A 24 -9.69 4.68 -7.22
C ASN A 24 -9.37 4.24 -8.66
N SER A 25 -8.27 4.73 -9.21
CA SER A 25 -7.84 4.35 -10.57
C SER A 25 -7.41 2.89 -10.64
N VAL A 26 -6.67 2.40 -9.66
CA VAL A 26 -6.26 0.99 -9.57
C VAL A 26 -7.50 0.08 -9.50
N MET A 27 -8.44 0.36 -8.60
CA MET A 27 -9.64 -0.45 -8.41
C MET A 27 -10.53 -0.55 -9.66
N LYS A 28 -10.56 0.50 -10.49
CA LYS A 28 -11.31 0.50 -11.77
C LYS A 28 -10.71 -0.44 -12.82
N HIS A 29 -9.39 -0.70 -12.75
CA HIS A 29 -8.67 -1.46 -13.77
C HIS A 29 -8.28 -2.87 -13.32
N LEU A 30 -8.49 -3.21 -12.04
CA LEU A 30 -8.24 -4.56 -11.55
C LEU A 30 -9.23 -5.57 -12.15
N ASP A 31 -8.69 -6.69 -12.60
CA ASP A 31 -9.43 -7.81 -13.16
C ASP A 31 -10.14 -8.59 -12.03
N LYS A 32 -11.42 -8.27 -11.84
CA LYS A 32 -12.27 -8.90 -10.82
C LYS A 32 -12.58 -10.39 -11.10
N ASP A 33 -12.29 -10.88 -12.30
CA ASP A 33 -12.44 -12.29 -12.61
C ASP A 33 -11.25 -13.12 -12.13
N LYS A 34 -10.08 -12.51 -12.05
CA LYS A 34 -8.84 -13.14 -11.54
C LYS A 34 -8.64 -13.00 -10.06
N TYR A 35 -9.11 -11.89 -9.47
CA TYR A 35 -8.83 -11.53 -8.08
C TYR A 35 -10.09 -11.45 -7.23
N GLU A 36 -10.00 -12.02 -6.03
CA GLU A 36 -10.86 -11.71 -4.89
C GLU A 36 -10.20 -10.56 -4.13
N ILE A 37 -10.77 -9.36 -4.24
CA ILE A 37 -10.12 -8.13 -3.76
C ILE A 37 -10.57 -7.83 -2.34
N THR A 38 -9.62 -7.67 -1.42
CA THR A 38 -9.82 -7.04 -0.11
C THR A 38 -9.25 -5.63 -0.18
N LEU A 39 -10.11 -4.61 -0.09
CA LEU A 39 -9.70 -3.21 -0.11
C LEU A 39 -9.53 -2.71 1.32
N VAL A 40 -8.35 -2.20 1.64
CA VAL A 40 -8.00 -1.68 2.96
C VAL A 40 -7.58 -0.23 2.87
N GLY A 41 -8.13 0.57 3.76
CA GLY A 41 -7.73 1.95 3.99
C GLY A 41 -6.96 2.11 5.29
N ILE A 42 -5.83 2.80 5.25
CA ILE A 42 -5.10 3.22 6.45
C ILE A 42 -5.42 4.69 6.71
N ALA A 43 -6.05 4.99 7.82
CA ALA A 43 -6.36 6.36 8.23
C ALA A 43 -5.09 7.14 8.64
N LYS A 44 -5.20 8.45 8.78
CA LYS A 44 -4.07 9.31 9.18
C LYS A 44 -3.55 9.03 10.59
N ASP A 45 -4.37 8.44 11.45
CA ASP A 45 -3.98 7.99 12.79
C ASP A 45 -3.31 6.60 12.80
N GLY A 46 -3.18 5.96 11.62
CA GLY A 46 -2.57 4.65 11.46
C GLY A 46 -3.52 3.46 11.64
N LYS A 47 -4.80 3.69 11.91
CA LYS A 47 -5.78 2.61 11.99
C LYS A 47 -6.11 2.06 10.62
N TRP A 48 -6.30 0.75 10.57
CA TRP A 48 -6.64 0.01 9.37
C TRP A 48 -8.12 -0.32 9.32
N TYR A 49 -8.71 -0.17 8.12
CA TYR A 49 -10.13 -0.40 7.88
C TYR A 49 -10.33 -1.24 6.63
N ILE A 50 -11.19 -2.25 6.68
CA ILE A 50 -11.71 -2.92 5.49
C ILE A 50 -12.81 -2.03 4.91
N LEU A 51 -12.63 -1.63 3.65
CA LEU A 51 -13.54 -0.74 2.94
C LEU A 51 -14.55 -1.53 2.15
N LYS A 52 -15.79 -1.04 2.07
CA LYS A 52 -16.79 -1.55 1.14
C LYS A 52 -16.38 -1.15 -0.28
N GLN A 53 -16.43 -2.10 -1.21
CA GLN A 53 -15.98 -1.86 -2.60
C GLN A 53 -17.07 -1.24 -3.48
N GLU A 54 -18.34 -1.34 -3.06
CA GLU A 54 -19.48 -0.88 -3.84
C GLU A 54 -19.63 0.63 -3.66
N ASP A 55 -19.51 1.38 -4.78
CA ASP A 55 -19.79 2.82 -4.92
C ASP A 55 -18.96 3.76 -4.00
N ASN A 56 -17.88 3.28 -3.39
CA ASN A 56 -17.07 4.11 -2.51
C ASN A 56 -16.04 4.91 -3.32
N ASP A 57 -16.29 6.21 -3.46
CA ASP A 57 -15.30 7.14 -4.00
C ASP A 57 -14.28 7.50 -2.90
N LEU A 58 -13.11 6.87 -2.97
CA LEU A 58 -12.04 7.05 -1.99
C LEU A 58 -11.50 8.48 -1.91
N SER A 59 -11.82 9.36 -2.88
CA SER A 59 -11.40 10.76 -2.86
C SER A 59 -12.22 11.62 -1.88
N LYS A 60 -13.43 11.18 -1.52
CA LYS A 60 -14.34 11.92 -0.65
C LYS A 60 -13.98 11.78 0.83
N ASP A 61 -14.44 12.72 1.65
CA ASP A 61 -14.25 12.65 3.11
C ASP A 61 -15.00 11.48 3.76
N THR A 62 -16.06 10.99 3.10
CA THR A 62 -16.88 9.85 3.51
C THR A 62 -16.28 8.47 3.18
N TRP A 63 -15.04 8.41 2.74
CA TRP A 63 -14.39 7.19 2.25
C TRP A 63 -14.30 6.03 3.27
N LEU A 64 -14.42 6.34 4.57
CA LEU A 64 -14.48 5.35 5.66
C LEU A 64 -15.91 5.03 6.11
N ASP A 65 -16.95 5.61 5.50
CA ASP A 65 -18.33 5.35 5.91
C ASP A 65 -18.68 3.88 5.72
N GLY A 66 -19.13 3.26 6.81
CA GLY A 66 -19.45 1.84 6.85
C GLY A 66 -18.26 0.89 6.74
N ALA A 67 -17.04 1.40 6.88
CA ALA A 67 -15.83 0.58 6.94
C ALA A 67 -15.71 -0.15 8.30
N GLU A 68 -15.06 -1.31 8.29
CA GLU A 68 -14.85 -2.14 9.48
C GLU A 68 -13.41 -2.01 9.96
N VAL A 69 -13.21 -1.78 11.25
CA VAL A 69 -11.86 -1.72 11.86
C VAL A 69 -11.19 -3.08 11.78
N VAL A 70 -9.94 -3.12 11.35
CA VAL A 70 -9.10 -4.31 11.34
C VAL A 70 -8.44 -4.47 12.71
N GLU A 71 -8.94 -5.36 13.54
CA GLU A 71 -8.35 -5.61 14.86
C GLU A 71 -7.06 -6.45 14.79
N GLY A 72 -6.94 -7.31 13.81
CA GLY A 72 -5.80 -8.22 13.63
C GLY A 72 -5.11 -8.05 12.27
N VAL A 73 -4.35 -6.96 12.08
CA VAL A 73 -3.68 -6.66 10.80
C VAL A 73 -2.83 -7.84 10.31
N PHE A 74 -2.06 -8.46 11.19
CA PHE A 74 -1.17 -9.57 10.82
C PHE A 74 -1.96 -10.81 10.35
N ASN A 75 -3.10 -11.10 10.96
CA ASN A 75 -3.98 -12.19 10.54
C ASN A 75 -4.62 -11.89 9.18
N LEU A 76 -5.05 -10.64 8.96
CA LEU A 76 -5.54 -10.20 7.65
C LEU A 76 -4.48 -10.40 6.57
N LEU A 77 -3.25 -9.95 6.81
CA LEU A 77 -2.16 -10.10 5.84
C LEU A 77 -1.90 -11.56 5.48
N ARG A 78 -1.85 -12.44 6.47
CA ARG A 78 -1.62 -13.89 6.26
C ARG A 78 -2.78 -14.62 5.57
N SER A 79 -3.95 -14.04 5.53
CA SER A 79 -5.10 -14.59 4.82
C SER A 79 -5.13 -14.27 3.32
N GLN A 80 -4.19 -13.43 2.84
CA GLN A 80 -4.10 -12.98 1.46
C GLN A 80 -3.01 -13.72 0.68
N ASP A 81 -3.14 -13.76 -0.65
CA ASP A 81 -2.13 -14.36 -1.53
C ASP A 81 -1.08 -13.35 -2.00
N VAL A 82 -1.47 -12.08 -2.14
CA VAL A 82 -0.60 -11.00 -2.60
C VAL A 82 -1.12 -9.65 -2.14
N ALA A 83 -0.21 -8.70 -1.86
CA ALA A 83 -0.56 -7.31 -1.56
C ALA A 83 -0.20 -6.37 -2.72
N PHE A 84 -1.05 -5.38 -2.96
CA PHE A 84 -0.78 -4.26 -3.84
C PHE A 84 -0.90 -2.94 -3.04
N PRO A 85 0.21 -2.47 -2.46
CA PRO A 85 0.22 -1.18 -1.78
C PRO A 85 0.14 -0.04 -2.80
N VAL A 86 -0.88 0.79 -2.67
CA VAL A 86 -1.08 2.05 -3.42
C VAL A 86 -0.77 3.22 -2.48
N LEU A 87 0.17 3.02 -1.58
CA LEU A 87 0.62 4.01 -0.60
C LEU A 87 1.70 4.90 -1.22
N HIS A 88 1.74 6.17 -0.80
CA HIS A 88 2.75 7.15 -1.21
C HIS A 88 3.46 7.75 0.00
N GLY A 89 4.74 8.06 -0.17
CA GLY A 89 5.56 8.73 0.82
C GLY A 89 5.89 7.90 2.06
N LEU A 90 5.89 8.57 3.21
CA LEU A 90 6.29 7.99 4.49
C LEU A 90 5.44 6.76 4.85
N TYR A 91 6.10 5.72 5.35
CA TYR A 91 5.56 4.38 5.67
C TYR A 91 5.04 3.58 4.47
N GLY A 92 4.89 4.20 3.29
CA GLY A 92 4.44 3.53 2.07
C GLY A 92 5.59 3.16 1.12
N GLU A 93 6.60 4.06 0.99
CA GLU A 93 7.69 3.91 0.02
C GLU A 93 9.08 3.78 0.66
N ASP A 94 9.18 3.87 1.99
CA ASP A 94 10.42 3.89 2.75
C ASP A 94 10.91 2.53 3.27
N GLY A 95 10.23 1.45 2.92
CA GLY A 95 10.54 0.09 3.38
C GLY A 95 9.71 -0.37 4.57
N THR A 96 8.95 0.53 5.23
CA THR A 96 8.20 0.20 6.46
C THR A 96 7.08 -0.79 6.18
N ILE A 97 6.18 -0.48 5.25
CA ILE A 97 5.08 -1.39 4.88
C ILE A 97 5.60 -2.68 4.24
N GLN A 98 6.67 -2.58 3.45
CA GLN A 98 7.32 -3.72 2.84
C GLN A 98 7.85 -4.69 3.91
N GLY A 99 8.45 -4.16 4.98
CA GLY A 99 8.91 -4.96 6.12
C GLY A 99 7.77 -5.70 6.83
N LEU A 100 6.61 -5.04 6.97
CA LEU A 100 5.41 -5.68 7.53
C LEU A 100 4.93 -6.84 6.65
N PHE A 101 4.92 -6.66 5.32
CA PHE A 101 4.54 -7.73 4.40
C PHE A 101 5.55 -8.89 4.42
N GLU A 102 6.85 -8.61 4.50
CA GLU A 102 7.87 -9.66 4.60
C GLU A 102 7.75 -10.46 5.90
N LEU A 103 7.50 -9.81 7.04
CA LEU A 103 7.22 -10.49 8.31
C LEU A 103 5.96 -11.36 8.26
N ALA A 104 4.93 -10.90 7.54
CA ALA A 104 3.70 -11.67 7.32
C ALA A 104 3.89 -12.79 6.28
N GLN A 105 5.03 -12.86 5.59
CA GLN A 105 5.30 -13.76 4.47
C GLN A 105 4.31 -13.56 3.30
N LEU A 106 3.84 -12.33 3.12
CA LEU A 106 2.90 -11.94 2.07
C LEU A 106 3.66 -11.35 0.89
N PRO A 107 3.64 -11.99 -0.29
CA PRO A 107 4.14 -11.41 -1.52
C PRO A 107 3.46 -10.06 -1.82
N TYR A 108 4.19 -9.12 -2.38
CA TYR A 108 3.65 -7.80 -2.70
C TYR A 108 4.23 -7.22 -3.98
N VAL A 109 3.46 -6.30 -4.57
CA VAL A 109 3.87 -5.52 -5.75
C VAL A 109 4.73 -4.36 -5.31
N GLY A 110 5.92 -4.21 -5.90
CA GLY A 110 6.83 -3.10 -5.63
C GLY A 110 8.25 -3.53 -5.27
N CYS A 111 9.06 -2.55 -4.90
CA CYS A 111 10.44 -2.76 -4.47
C CYS A 111 10.49 -3.35 -3.07
N ARG A 112 11.54 -4.12 -2.79
CA ARG A 112 11.76 -4.68 -1.44
C ARG A 112 12.28 -3.62 -0.46
N VAL A 113 12.31 -4.01 0.83
CA VAL A 113 12.66 -3.15 1.96
C VAL A 113 13.92 -2.32 1.69
N PHE A 114 15.03 -2.96 1.33
CA PHE A 114 16.30 -2.26 1.13
C PHE A 114 16.23 -1.23 0.00
N ALA A 115 15.67 -1.60 -1.15
CA ALA A 115 15.57 -0.69 -2.29
C ALA A 115 14.63 0.50 -1.99
N SER A 116 13.50 0.24 -1.34
CA SER A 116 12.57 1.28 -0.90
C SER A 116 13.24 2.27 0.05
N SER A 117 13.89 1.78 1.11
CA SER A 117 14.58 2.63 2.09
C SER A 117 15.73 3.43 1.47
N ALA A 118 16.54 2.78 0.65
CA ALA A 118 17.70 3.42 0.01
C ALA A 118 17.30 4.52 -0.98
N CYS A 119 16.21 4.32 -1.74
CA CYS A 119 15.74 5.29 -2.71
C CYS A 119 14.96 6.44 -2.07
N MET A 120 14.33 6.22 -0.92
CA MET A 120 13.59 7.26 -0.20
C MET A 120 14.52 8.31 0.42
N ASP A 121 15.71 7.92 0.88
CA ASP A 121 16.73 8.84 1.36
C ASP A 121 17.55 9.41 0.17
N LYS A 122 17.26 10.65 -0.21
CA LYS A 122 17.92 11.33 -1.35
C LYS A 122 19.43 11.46 -1.18
N ILE A 123 19.92 11.62 0.06
CA ILE A 123 21.38 11.74 0.33
C ILE A 123 22.04 10.38 0.13
N PHE A 124 21.44 9.33 0.67
CA PHE A 124 21.94 7.97 0.53
C PHE A 124 21.86 7.51 -0.94
N ALA A 125 20.73 7.70 -1.59
CA ALA A 125 20.51 7.37 -3.00
C ALA A 125 21.59 8.03 -3.89
N LYS A 126 21.87 9.33 -3.72
CA LYS A 126 22.92 10.04 -4.45
C LYS A 126 24.32 9.43 -4.23
N LYS A 127 24.65 9.01 -2.99
CA LYS A 127 25.94 8.36 -2.71
C LYS A 127 26.07 7.02 -3.43
N VAL A 128 25.00 6.22 -3.46
CA VAL A 128 24.99 4.93 -4.16
C VAL A 128 25.12 5.14 -5.67
N PHE A 129 24.30 6.02 -6.25
CA PHE A 129 24.29 6.27 -7.69
C PHE A 129 25.60 6.89 -8.20
N ARG A 130 26.21 7.81 -7.46
CA ARG A 130 27.54 8.35 -7.80
C ARG A 130 28.63 7.28 -7.87
N ARG A 131 28.51 6.23 -7.04
CA ARG A 131 29.48 5.11 -7.07
C ARG A 131 29.27 4.20 -8.28
N LEU A 132 28.05 4.12 -8.79
CA LEU A 132 27.72 3.34 -10.00
C LEU A 132 27.89 4.15 -11.28
N ASN A 133 27.75 5.46 -11.23
CA ASN A 133 27.95 6.37 -12.35
C ASN A 133 28.65 7.66 -11.88
N PRO A 134 29.99 7.76 -12.03
CA PRO A 134 30.77 8.91 -11.56
C PRO A 134 30.47 10.23 -12.28
N TYR A 135 29.65 10.21 -13.34
CA TYR A 135 29.24 11.39 -14.10
C TYR A 135 27.91 11.99 -13.68
N MET A 136 27.26 11.50 -12.61
CA MET A 136 26.03 12.05 -12.02
C MET A 136 26.30 12.93 -10.81
#